data_01dfbaa5e348b5da0d480aa981830acb
#
_entry.id   01dfbaa5e348b5da0d480aa981830acb
#
_cell.length_a   1.000
_cell.length_b   1.000
_cell.length_c   1.000
_cell.angle_alpha   90.00
_cell.angle_beta   90.00
_cell.angle_gamma   90.00
#
_symmetry.space_group_name_H-M   'P 1'
#
loop_
_entity.id
_entity.type
_entity.pdbx_description
1 polymer ?
#
loop_
_entity_poly.entity_id
_entity_poly.type
_entity_poly.pdbx_seq_one_letter_code
_entity_poly.pdbx_strand_id
1 'polypeptide(L)'
;MESDGKYVGEAVGNFSKEEWYPGGELGTTDNVASGCYEDETPAVTAQGLIDDFNAGEKFFERQFTSANSGFKGLGPASVRRSCLDCHPNYGHGRRMDSYTTSYGNGNGYLLAVYHPVDGANSNDGGYVAEVTGMPQTQATEPFKAPIDESQIKMQWHHVTAMESGLPMKFPDGEAYDLIYPEVTI
;
A
#
# COMPACT_ATOMS: atom_id res chain seq x y z
N MET A 1 10.85 -21.73 -17.68
CA MET A 1 11.73 -21.94 -16.51
C MET A 1 10.97 -22.91 -15.61
N GLU A 2 11.60 -24.01 -15.22
CA GLU A 2 11.00 -24.87 -14.20
C GLU A 2 11.17 -24.21 -12.85
N SER A 3 10.07 -23.91 -12.16
CA SER A 3 10.09 -23.49 -10.78
C SER A 3 10.41 -24.72 -9.92
N ASP A 4 11.48 -24.66 -9.15
CA ASP A 4 11.82 -25.70 -8.18
C ASP A 4 11.01 -25.57 -6.87
N GLY A 5 10.02 -24.74 -6.87
CA GLY A 5 9.17 -24.43 -5.72
C GLY A 5 9.82 -23.50 -4.70
N LYS A 6 10.97 -22.88 -5.05
CA LYS A 6 11.70 -21.97 -4.17
C LYS A 6 11.76 -20.57 -4.73
N TYR A 7 12.56 -20.41 -5.79
CA TYR A 7 12.79 -19.12 -6.44
C TYR A 7 12.62 -19.25 -7.94
N VAL A 8 12.18 -18.17 -8.56
CA VAL A 8 11.99 -18.05 -10.00
C VAL A 8 13.11 -17.18 -10.58
N GLY A 9 13.80 -17.71 -11.59
CA GLY A 9 14.88 -17.01 -12.29
C GLY A 9 16.17 -16.91 -11.48
N GLU A 10 17.06 -16.06 -11.94
CA GLU A 10 18.39 -15.83 -11.37
C GLU A 10 18.48 -14.38 -10.86
N ALA A 11 19.16 -14.20 -9.72
CA ALA A 11 19.44 -12.85 -9.23
C ALA A 11 20.32 -12.09 -10.24
N VAL A 12 20.03 -10.82 -10.43
CA VAL A 12 20.70 -9.95 -11.39
C VAL A 12 21.53 -8.90 -10.64
N GLY A 13 22.71 -8.61 -11.16
CA GLY A 13 23.62 -7.63 -10.56
C GLY A 13 24.36 -8.19 -9.35
N ASN A 14 24.58 -7.36 -8.34
CA ASN A 14 25.34 -7.69 -7.13
C ASN A 14 24.46 -8.12 -5.95
N PHE A 15 23.19 -8.43 -6.21
CA PHE A 15 22.29 -8.88 -5.17
C PHE A 15 22.49 -10.36 -4.85
N SER A 16 22.42 -10.71 -3.58
CA SER A 16 22.25 -12.10 -3.19
C SER A 16 20.87 -12.63 -3.62
N LYS A 17 20.71 -13.94 -3.63
CA LYS A 17 19.43 -14.56 -3.98
C LYS A 17 18.32 -14.12 -3.02
N GLU A 18 18.63 -13.99 -1.76
CA GLU A 18 17.71 -13.54 -0.71
C GLU A 18 17.32 -12.07 -0.88
N GLU A 19 18.24 -11.22 -1.27
CA GLU A 19 17.95 -9.80 -1.55
C GLU A 19 17.13 -9.62 -2.83
N TRP A 20 17.35 -10.48 -3.83
CA TRP A 20 16.60 -10.46 -5.09
C TRP A 20 15.16 -10.96 -4.92
N TYR A 21 14.96 -11.93 -4.03
CA TYR A 21 13.64 -12.51 -3.72
C TYR A 21 13.20 -12.19 -2.29
N PRO A 22 12.87 -10.93 -1.98
CA PRO A 22 12.56 -10.50 -0.61
C PRO A 22 11.31 -11.16 -0.03
N GLY A 23 10.43 -11.71 -0.88
CA GLY A 23 9.26 -12.50 -0.45
C GLY A 23 9.61 -13.93 -0.02
N GLY A 24 10.85 -14.37 -0.23
CA GLY A 24 11.28 -15.74 0.04
C GLY A 24 10.53 -16.78 -0.79
N GLU A 25 10.61 -18.03 -0.39
CA GLU A 25 9.99 -19.14 -1.11
C GLU A 25 8.47 -19.00 -1.18
N LEU A 26 7.84 -18.63 -0.08
CA LEU A 26 6.38 -18.53 0.01
C LEU A 26 5.81 -17.31 -0.73
N GLY A 27 6.59 -16.26 -0.92
CA GLY A 27 6.17 -15.03 -1.58
C GLY A 27 6.65 -14.90 -3.03
N THR A 28 7.25 -15.94 -3.62
CA THR A 28 7.82 -15.85 -4.97
C THR A 28 7.11 -16.80 -5.94
N THR A 29 6.68 -16.24 -7.09
CA THR A 29 6.03 -16.98 -8.17
C THR A 29 6.44 -16.42 -9.52
N ASP A 30 6.33 -17.20 -10.58
CA ASP A 30 6.45 -16.78 -11.99
C ASP A 30 5.09 -16.46 -12.62
N ASN A 31 4.00 -16.55 -11.85
CA ASN A 31 2.69 -16.15 -12.28
C ASN A 31 2.62 -14.63 -12.46
N VAL A 32 2.48 -14.17 -13.70
CA VAL A 32 2.34 -12.76 -14.09
C VAL A 32 0.94 -12.43 -14.60
N ALA A 33 -0.02 -13.34 -14.39
CA ALA A 33 -1.40 -13.12 -14.77
C ALA A 33 -2.05 -11.98 -13.98
N SER A 34 -3.11 -11.39 -14.54
CA SER A 34 -3.95 -10.48 -13.77
C SER A 34 -4.58 -11.23 -12.60
N GLY A 35 -4.36 -10.78 -11.39
CA GLY A 35 -4.82 -11.46 -10.17
C GLY A 35 -3.81 -12.42 -9.55
N CYS A 36 -2.58 -12.48 -10.06
CA CYS A 36 -1.53 -13.37 -9.53
C CYS A 36 -1.23 -13.19 -8.03
N TYR A 37 -1.62 -12.08 -7.44
CA TYR A 37 -1.50 -11.84 -6.00
C TYR A 37 -2.54 -12.57 -5.15
N GLU A 38 -3.59 -13.10 -5.79
CA GLU A 38 -4.63 -13.93 -5.18
C GLU A 38 -4.30 -15.42 -5.25
N ASP A 39 -3.38 -15.80 -6.14
CA ASP A 39 -3.02 -17.19 -6.37
C ASP A 39 -1.93 -17.65 -5.38
N GLU A 40 -2.06 -18.90 -4.91
CA GLU A 40 -1.03 -19.53 -4.11
C GLU A 40 0.25 -19.73 -4.91
N THR A 41 1.39 -19.56 -4.26
CA THR A 41 2.67 -19.84 -4.86
C THR A 41 2.97 -21.34 -4.93
N PRO A 42 3.84 -21.81 -5.84
CA PRO A 42 4.24 -23.23 -5.88
C PRO A 42 4.78 -23.75 -4.54
N ALA A 43 5.45 -22.90 -3.76
CA ALA A 43 5.98 -23.30 -2.46
C ALA A 43 4.88 -23.50 -1.40
N VAL A 44 3.80 -22.72 -1.44
CA VAL A 44 2.62 -22.92 -0.58
C VAL A 44 2.03 -24.30 -0.82
N THR A 45 1.83 -24.68 -2.08
CA THR A 45 1.34 -26.01 -2.46
C THR A 45 2.30 -27.12 -2.04
N ALA A 46 3.59 -26.99 -2.35
CA ALA A 46 4.61 -28.00 -2.05
C ALA A 46 4.80 -28.25 -0.55
N GLN A 47 4.58 -27.24 0.29
CA GLN A 47 4.68 -27.34 1.75
C GLN A 47 3.37 -27.71 2.44
N GLY A 48 2.29 -27.91 1.68
CA GLY A 48 0.98 -28.30 2.21
C GLY A 48 0.28 -27.19 3.01
N LEU A 49 0.53 -25.92 2.68
CA LEU A 49 0.03 -24.74 3.39
C LEU A 49 -1.24 -24.13 2.77
N ILE A 50 -1.93 -24.87 1.90
CA ILE A 50 -3.14 -24.39 1.21
C ILE A 50 -4.24 -23.95 2.19
N ASP A 51 -4.46 -24.70 3.26
CA ASP A 51 -5.50 -24.37 4.24
C ASP A 51 -5.15 -23.07 4.99
N ASP A 52 -3.87 -22.86 5.31
CA ASP A 52 -3.39 -21.63 5.95
C ASP A 52 -3.48 -20.44 5.00
N PHE A 53 -3.15 -20.65 3.73
CA PHE A 53 -3.28 -19.63 2.67
C PHE A 53 -4.74 -19.20 2.54
N ASN A 54 -5.67 -20.13 2.36
CA ASN A 54 -7.10 -19.84 2.26
C ASN A 54 -7.68 -19.19 3.54
N ALA A 55 -7.15 -19.55 4.71
CA ALA A 55 -7.55 -18.89 5.94
C ALA A 55 -7.04 -17.43 5.98
N GLY A 56 -5.80 -17.19 5.52
CA GLY A 56 -5.21 -15.86 5.40
C GLY A 56 -5.99 -14.96 4.45
N GLU A 57 -6.36 -15.50 3.29
CA GLU A 57 -7.18 -14.80 2.30
C GLU A 57 -8.52 -14.32 2.91
N LYS A 58 -9.24 -15.20 3.60
CA LYS A 58 -10.49 -14.82 4.29
C LYS A 58 -10.30 -13.72 5.32
N PHE A 59 -9.15 -13.66 5.98
CA PHE A 59 -8.82 -12.57 6.88
C PHE A 59 -8.54 -11.26 6.14
N PHE A 60 -7.85 -11.33 5.02
CA PHE A 60 -7.49 -10.19 4.20
C PHE A 60 -8.72 -9.50 3.59
N GLU A 61 -9.68 -10.31 3.12
CA GLU A 61 -10.92 -9.84 2.50
C GLU A 61 -11.95 -9.33 3.50
N ARG A 62 -11.89 -9.84 4.74
CA ARG A 62 -12.95 -9.63 5.71
C ARG A 62 -13.16 -8.16 6.02
N GLN A 63 -14.43 -7.76 6.02
CA GLN A 63 -14.85 -6.49 6.59
C GLN A 63 -14.92 -6.57 8.11
N PHE A 64 -14.07 -5.82 8.79
CA PHE A 64 -14.11 -5.68 10.24
C PHE A 64 -15.19 -4.68 10.65
N THR A 65 -15.95 -5.01 11.67
CA THR A 65 -17.00 -4.14 12.20
C THR A 65 -16.98 -4.14 13.73
N SER A 66 -17.58 -3.13 14.34
CA SER A 66 -17.74 -3.07 15.81
C SER A 66 -18.69 -4.12 16.36
N ALA A 67 -19.58 -4.65 15.50
CA ALA A 67 -20.70 -5.52 15.89
C ALA A 67 -20.43 -7.03 15.76
N ASN A 68 -19.36 -7.46 15.08
CA ASN A 68 -19.12 -8.86 14.82
C ASN A 68 -18.53 -9.60 16.01
N SER A 69 -19.22 -10.67 16.41
CA SER A 69 -18.67 -11.66 17.34
C SER A 69 -17.49 -12.38 16.67
N GLY A 70 -16.35 -12.48 17.33
CA GLY A 70 -15.19 -13.23 16.88
C GLY A 70 -14.04 -12.36 16.35
N PHE A 71 -14.29 -11.29 15.65
CA PHE A 71 -13.28 -10.32 15.22
C PHE A 71 -13.78 -8.90 15.48
N LYS A 72 -14.13 -8.67 16.72
CA LYS A 72 -14.34 -7.33 17.25
C LYS A 72 -12.99 -6.64 17.24
N GLY A 73 -12.87 -5.51 16.67
CA GLY A 73 -11.59 -4.84 16.75
C GLY A 73 -11.52 -3.53 16.03
N LEU A 74 -12.57 -3.20 15.28
CA LEU A 74 -12.68 -1.87 14.78
C LEU A 74 -12.99 -0.95 15.96
N GLY A 75 -11.98 -0.19 16.39
CA GLY A 75 -12.08 0.77 17.47
C GLY A 75 -13.03 1.91 17.15
N PRO A 76 -13.18 2.91 18.05
CA PRO A 76 -14.06 4.04 17.78
C PRO A 76 -13.71 4.79 16.51
N ALA A 77 -12.44 4.85 16.14
CA ALA A 77 -11.96 5.39 14.87
C ALA A 77 -11.13 4.36 14.11
N SER A 78 -11.12 4.45 12.80
CA SER A 78 -10.39 3.53 11.92
C SER A 78 -9.99 4.21 10.60
N VAL A 79 -9.04 3.58 9.92
CA VAL A 79 -8.62 4.01 8.57
C VAL A 79 -9.54 3.38 7.53
N ARG A 80 -9.64 2.06 7.56
CA ARG A 80 -10.45 1.24 6.62
C ARG A 80 -11.00 0.03 7.38
N ARG A 81 -11.89 -0.73 6.74
CA ARG A 81 -12.53 -1.89 7.35
C ARG A 81 -11.95 -3.21 6.89
N SER A 82 -11.19 -3.22 5.82
CA SER A 82 -10.60 -4.40 5.21
C SER A 82 -9.21 -4.10 4.69
N CYS A 83 -8.35 -5.10 4.58
CA CYS A 83 -7.06 -4.95 3.90
C CYS A 83 -7.26 -4.64 2.41
N LEU A 84 -8.27 -5.24 1.77
CA LEU A 84 -8.61 -4.97 0.37
C LEU A 84 -9.01 -3.52 0.10
N ASP A 85 -9.48 -2.77 1.09
CA ASP A 85 -9.81 -1.35 0.89
C ASP A 85 -8.57 -0.52 0.52
N CYS A 86 -7.37 -0.96 0.94
CA CYS A 86 -6.09 -0.34 0.58
C CYS A 86 -5.28 -1.18 -0.42
N HIS A 87 -5.49 -2.49 -0.46
CA HIS A 87 -4.77 -3.44 -1.30
C HIS A 87 -5.69 -4.12 -2.33
N PRO A 88 -6.30 -3.35 -3.27
CA PRO A 88 -7.22 -3.93 -4.24
C PRO A 88 -6.52 -4.99 -5.11
N ASN A 89 -7.21 -6.09 -5.36
CA ASN A 89 -6.65 -7.28 -6.03
C ASN A 89 -5.39 -7.81 -5.34
N TYR A 90 -5.31 -7.70 -4.01
CA TYR A 90 -4.20 -8.15 -3.15
C TYR A 90 -2.85 -7.47 -3.40
N GLY A 91 -2.80 -6.53 -4.32
CA GLY A 91 -1.60 -5.80 -4.70
C GLY A 91 -1.35 -4.53 -3.89
N HIS A 92 -0.54 -3.64 -4.45
CA HIS A 92 -0.32 -2.31 -3.89
C HIS A 92 -1.53 -1.40 -4.09
N GLY A 93 -1.64 -0.39 -3.23
CA GLY A 93 -2.58 0.71 -3.40
C GLY A 93 -2.34 1.42 -4.73
N ARG A 94 -3.42 1.89 -5.35
CA ARG A 94 -3.34 2.63 -6.61
C ARG A 94 -3.12 4.11 -6.34
N ARG A 95 -2.45 4.78 -7.27
CA ARG A 95 -2.48 6.24 -7.32
C ARG A 95 -3.91 6.72 -7.51
N MET A 96 -4.36 7.61 -6.66
CA MET A 96 -5.69 8.18 -6.67
C MET A 96 -5.59 9.71 -6.82
N ASP A 97 -6.56 10.32 -7.49
CA ASP A 97 -6.66 11.78 -7.62
C ASP A 97 -7.38 12.41 -6.41
N SER A 98 -7.95 11.59 -5.56
CA SER A 98 -8.61 12.03 -4.33
C SER A 98 -8.40 11.00 -3.22
N TYR A 99 -8.35 11.47 -2.00
CA TYR A 99 -8.39 10.59 -0.82
C TYR A 99 -9.83 10.08 -0.65
N THR A 100 -10.02 8.77 -0.56
CA THR A 100 -11.36 8.18 -0.57
C THR A 100 -11.47 6.91 0.27
N THR A 101 -12.61 6.73 0.93
CA THR A 101 -12.97 5.50 1.67
C THR A 101 -13.67 4.46 0.80
N SER A 102 -13.96 4.74 -0.46
CA SER A 102 -14.67 3.81 -1.33
C SER A 102 -13.85 2.52 -1.52
N TYR A 103 -14.53 1.38 -1.39
CA TYR A 103 -13.94 0.06 -1.58
C TYR A 103 -13.26 -0.07 -2.95
N GLY A 104 -12.10 -0.72 -2.97
CA GLY A 104 -11.35 -0.97 -4.19
C GLY A 104 -10.62 0.24 -4.78
N ASN A 105 -10.66 1.38 -4.11
CA ASN A 105 -9.94 2.58 -4.56
C ASN A 105 -8.42 2.52 -4.25
N GLY A 106 -8.01 1.59 -3.39
CA GLY A 106 -6.60 1.32 -3.16
C GLY A 106 -5.84 2.46 -2.50
N ASN A 107 -6.52 3.24 -1.69
CA ASN A 107 -5.94 4.38 -1.01
C ASN A 107 -5.17 3.95 0.24
N GLY A 108 -3.94 3.55 0.06
CA GLY A 108 -3.03 3.13 1.12
C GLY A 108 -1.93 4.15 1.44
N TYR A 109 -2.18 5.44 1.23
CA TYR A 109 -1.16 6.47 1.46
C TYR A 109 -0.84 6.64 2.94
N LEU A 110 0.45 6.55 3.25
CA LEU A 110 1.01 7.02 4.51
C LEU A 110 1.29 8.51 4.36
N LEU A 111 0.64 9.32 5.20
CA LEU A 111 0.81 10.76 5.20
C LEU A 111 1.71 11.17 6.38
N ALA A 112 2.77 11.91 6.08
CA ALA A 112 3.55 12.61 7.09
C ALA A 112 3.06 14.06 7.13
N VAL A 113 2.55 14.47 8.29
CA VAL A 113 1.95 15.79 8.46
C VAL A 113 2.85 16.67 9.31
N TYR A 114 3.09 17.88 8.87
CA TYR A 114 3.93 18.87 9.53
C TYR A 114 3.18 20.20 9.63
N HIS A 115 3.50 20.96 10.67
CA HIS A 115 3.07 22.36 10.70
C HIS A 115 3.79 23.14 9.60
N PRO A 116 3.09 23.99 8.84
CA PRO A 116 3.76 24.80 7.82
C PRO A 116 4.68 25.84 8.48
N VAL A 117 5.83 26.08 7.88
CA VAL A 117 6.71 27.19 8.20
C VAL A 117 6.52 28.28 7.15
N ASP A 118 6.24 29.50 7.59
CA ASP A 118 6.02 30.66 6.72
C ASP A 118 4.96 30.46 5.61
N GLY A 119 3.97 29.63 5.89
CA GLY A 119 2.89 29.32 4.94
C GLY A 119 3.30 28.43 3.78
N ALA A 120 4.53 27.94 3.78
CA ALA A 120 5.01 27.00 2.77
C ALA A 120 4.51 25.58 3.07
N ASN A 121 4.23 24.83 2.02
CA ASN A 121 4.02 23.39 2.11
C ASN A 121 5.39 22.70 2.22
N SER A 122 5.94 22.64 3.42
CA SER A 122 7.27 22.10 3.70
C SER A 122 7.25 21.17 4.89
N ASN A 123 8.26 20.31 4.99
CA ASN A 123 8.49 19.43 6.14
C ASN A 123 9.44 20.07 7.18
N ASP A 124 9.65 21.37 7.14
CA ASP A 124 10.58 22.09 8.02
C ASP A 124 9.96 22.44 9.37
N GLY A 125 8.63 22.35 9.50
CA GLY A 125 7.92 22.61 10.72
C GLY A 125 7.89 21.40 11.67
N GLY A 126 7.22 21.58 12.81
CA GLY A 126 7.03 20.53 13.80
C GLY A 126 6.17 19.38 13.25
N TYR A 127 6.61 18.16 13.45
CA TYR A 127 5.89 16.95 13.09
C TYR A 127 4.62 16.78 13.93
N VAL A 128 3.51 16.41 13.29
CA VAL A 128 2.19 16.23 13.94
C VAL A 128 1.90 14.73 14.05
N ALA A 129 2.42 14.11 15.11
CA ALA A 129 2.35 12.66 15.30
C ALA A 129 0.92 12.13 15.38
N GLU A 130 -0.01 12.92 15.91
CA GLU A 130 -1.40 12.52 16.15
C GLU A 130 -2.19 12.23 14.87
N VAL A 131 -1.77 12.81 13.74
CA VAL A 131 -2.46 12.65 12.45
C VAL A 131 -1.58 12.04 11.37
N THR A 132 -0.33 11.79 11.69
CA THR A 132 0.63 11.21 10.74
C THR A 132 0.46 9.69 10.63
N GLY A 133 0.77 9.18 9.46
CA GLY A 133 0.61 7.78 9.10
C GLY A 133 -0.61 7.61 8.21
N MET A 134 -1.49 6.67 8.57
CA MET A 134 -2.75 6.51 7.85
C MET A 134 -3.87 7.26 8.60
N PRO A 135 -4.40 8.36 8.03
CA PRO A 135 -5.42 9.15 8.70
C PRO A 135 -6.68 8.33 9.00
N GLN A 136 -7.16 8.43 10.23
CA GLN A 136 -8.41 7.79 10.63
C GLN A 136 -9.58 8.65 10.18
N THR A 137 -10.17 8.29 9.05
CA THR A 137 -11.26 9.02 8.41
C THR A 137 -12.64 8.38 8.61
N GLN A 138 -12.68 7.27 9.34
CA GLN A 138 -13.91 6.56 9.68
C GLN A 138 -14.09 6.43 11.19
N ALA A 139 -15.34 6.34 11.62
CA ALA A 139 -15.67 6.06 13.02
C ALA A 139 -16.91 5.17 13.11
N THR A 140 -17.07 4.51 14.25
CA THR A 140 -18.29 3.79 14.62
C THR A 140 -19.20 4.68 15.49
N GLU A 141 -20.49 4.65 15.23
CA GLU A 141 -21.48 5.36 16.06
C GLU A 141 -21.30 5.03 17.56
N PRO A 142 -21.38 6.00 18.47
CA PRO A 142 -21.72 7.45 18.27
C PRO A 142 -20.48 8.36 18.05
N PHE A 143 -19.32 7.79 17.78
CA PHE A 143 -18.08 8.55 17.63
C PHE A 143 -18.00 9.21 16.25
N LYS A 144 -17.23 10.28 16.14
CA LYS A 144 -16.90 10.94 14.89
C LYS A 144 -15.44 10.60 14.51
N ALA A 145 -15.20 10.55 13.20
CA ALA A 145 -13.85 10.40 12.69
C ALA A 145 -12.98 11.59 13.11
N PRO A 146 -11.72 11.35 13.52
CA PRO A 146 -10.78 12.42 13.84
C PRO A 146 -10.52 13.38 12.69
N ILE A 147 -10.53 12.86 11.46
CA ILE A 147 -10.32 13.61 10.22
C ILE A 147 -11.51 13.39 9.31
N ASP A 148 -12.07 14.49 8.80
CA ASP A 148 -13.09 14.43 7.74
C ASP A 148 -12.42 14.21 6.40
N GLU A 149 -12.63 13.06 5.81
CA GLU A 149 -12.01 12.65 4.53
C GLU A 149 -12.30 13.66 3.41
N SER A 150 -13.43 14.32 3.43
CA SER A 150 -13.80 15.33 2.41
C SER A 150 -12.92 16.58 2.45
N GLN A 151 -12.20 16.80 3.55
CA GLN A 151 -11.27 17.91 3.69
C GLN A 151 -9.87 17.55 3.16
N ILE A 152 -9.57 16.29 2.97
CA ILE A 152 -8.28 15.86 2.43
C ILE A 152 -8.27 16.11 0.92
N LYS A 153 -7.44 17.04 0.50
CA LYS A 153 -7.23 17.40 -0.91
C LYS A 153 -5.88 16.90 -1.37
N MET A 154 -5.84 16.32 -2.56
CA MET A 154 -4.62 15.82 -3.18
C MET A 154 -4.47 16.46 -4.57
N GLN A 155 -3.26 16.92 -4.87
CA GLN A 155 -2.88 17.39 -6.18
C GLN A 155 -1.56 16.74 -6.59
N TRP A 156 -1.51 16.16 -7.78
CA TRP A 156 -0.31 15.53 -8.32
C TRP A 156 0.50 16.54 -9.13
N HIS A 157 1.78 16.61 -8.85
CA HIS A 157 2.73 17.46 -9.53
C HIS A 157 3.77 16.63 -10.26
N HIS A 158 4.06 16.98 -11.50
CA HIS A 158 5.18 16.43 -12.25
C HIS A 158 6.46 17.14 -11.88
N VAL A 159 7.53 16.38 -11.71
CA VAL A 159 8.85 16.88 -11.38
C VAL A 159 9.71 16.88 -12.64
N THR A 160 10.30 18.00 -12.97
CA THR A 160 11.21 18.12 -14.12
C THR A 160 12.61 17.61 -13.78
N ALA A 161 13.41 17.30 -14.81
CA ALA A 161 14.81 16.93 -14.64
C ALA A 161 15.63 18.02 -13.91
N MET A 162 15.28 19.30 -14.13
CA MET A 162 15.94 20.42 -13.47
C MET A 162 15.61 20.48 -11.97
N GLU A 163 14.39 20.22 -11.58
CA GLU A 163 13.95 20.20 -10.18
C GLU A 163 14.49 18.99 -9.41
N SER A 164 14.50 17.83 -10.04
CA SER A 164 14.96 16.59 -9.40
C SER A 164 16.49 16.43 -9.42
N GLY A 165 17.17 17.06 -10.36
CA GLY A 165 18.58 16.80 -10.64
C GLY A 165 18.84 15.41 -11.26
N LEU A 166 17.79 14.69 -11.67
CA LEU A 166 17.86 13.33 -12.21
C LEU A 166 17.71 13.34 -13.73
N PRO A 167 18.29 12.36 -14.45
CA PRO A 167 18.29 12.33 -15.91
C PRO A 167 16.91 12.01 -16.52
N MET A 168 15.90 11.64 -15.72
CA MET A 168 14.56 11.22 -16.14
C MET A 168 14.55 10.05 -17.15
N LYS A 169 15.61 9.25 -17.11
CA LYS A 169 15.81 8.04 -17.91
C LYS A 169 16.58 7.01 -17.09
N PHE A 170 16.20 5.77 -17.23
CA PHE A 170 16.97 4.64 -16.74
C PHE A 170 18.27 4.44 -17.54
N PRO A 171 19.24 3.64 -17.05
CA PRO A 171 20.50 3.39 -17.76
C PRO A 171 20.33 2.77 -19.14
N ASP A 172 19.25 2.01 -19.38
CA ASP A 172 18.88 1.42 -20.66
C ASP A 172 18.25 2.42 -21.65
N GLY A 173 17.99 3.65 -21.20
CA GLY A 173 17.42 4.72 -21.99
C GLY A 173 15.91 4.85 -21.93
N GLU A 174 15.19 3.96 -21.23
CA GLU A 174 13.77 4.08 -20.98
C GLU A 174 13.48 5.35 -20.15
N ALA A 175 12.51 6.15 -20.62
CA ALA A 175 12.11 7.35 -19.90
C ALA A 175 11.17 7.02 -18.74
N TYR A 176 11.32 7.73 -17.64
CA TYR A 176 10.39 7.71 -16.52
C TYR A 176 9.89 9.10 -16.19
N ASP A 177 8.75 9.16 -15.53
CA ASP A 177 8.11 10.37 -15.06
C ASP A 177 8.07 10.37 -13.54
N LEU A 178 8.55 11.42 -12.91
CA LEU A 178 8.48 11.59 -11.46
C LEU A 178 7.30 12.49 -11.12
N ILE A 179 6.49 12.00 -10.20
CA ILE A 179 5.36 12.73 -9.67
C ILE A 179 5.35 12.65 -8.15
N TYR A 180 4.83 13.68 -7.49
CA TYR A 180 4.57 13.64 -6.06
C TYR A 180 3.18 14.22 -5.75
N PRO A 181 2.50 13.75 -4.69
CA PRO A 181 1.26 14.34 -4.24
C PRO A 181 1.54 15.52 -3.30
N GLU A 182 0.87 16.61 -3.52
CA GLU A 182 0.67 17.65 -2.52
C GLU A 182 -0.65 17.36 -1.81
N VAL A 183 -0.60 17.22 -0.49
CA VAL A 183 -1.76 16.88 0.33
C VAL A 183 -2.00 17.96 1.35
N THR A 184 -3.24 18.45 1.42
CA THR A 184 -3.70 19.37 2.46
C THR A 184 -4.88 18.78 3.21
N ILE A 185 -4.94 19.01 4.51
CA ILE A 185 -5.99 18.56 5.43
C ILE A 185 -6.61 19.77 6.12
#